data_f21415ba5046e22b03a97afb2f897b2f
#
_entry.id   f21415ba5046e22b03a97afb2f897b2f
#
_cell.length_a   1.000
_cell.length_b   1.000
_cell.length_c   1.000
_cell.angle_alpha   90.00
_cell.angle_beta   90.00
_cell.angle_gamma   90.00
#
_symmetry.space_group_name_H-M   'P 1'
#
loop_
_entity.id
_entity.type
_entity.pdbx_description
1 polymer ?
#
loop_
_entity_poly.entity_id
_entity_poly.type
_entity_poly.pdbx_seq_one_letter_code
_entity_poly.pdbx_strand_id
1 'polypeptide(L)'
;MGTPVNINVGSHVWVEDPGIAWIDGQVSKINGQEAEIQTTDGRKVVENLSKIYPKDVEAPAGGVDDMTKLSYLHEPGVLQNLKIRYELNEIYTYTGNILIAINPFQRLPHLYDAHMMQQYKGAPFGELSPHVFAVADVAYRAMINEGKSNSILVSGESGAGKTETTKMLMQYLAFLGGRVATEGRTVEQQVLESNPVLEAFGNAKTVRNNNSSRFGKFVEIQFDKQGRISGAAIRTYLLERSRVCQISDPERNYHCFYLLCAAPQEEIEKYKLGNPKSFHYLNQSNCYDLVGVSDAHDYLATRRAMEIVGISDKEQEAIFRVVAAILHLGNIEFAKGKEIDSSVPKDDKAKFHLKMTADLLMCNAEALEDALCKRVMITPEEVIKRSLDPQSAAVSRDGLAKTIYSRLFDWLVDKINSSIGQDPNSKSLIGVLDIYGFESFKTNSFEQFCINFTNEKLQQHFNQHVFKMEQEEYTKEEIDWSYIEFVDNQDVLDLIEKKPGGIIALLDEACMFPKSTHETFANKLYQTFKNHKRFTKPKLSRTDFTISHYAGEVLYQSDQFLDKNKDYVVPEHQDLLDDSKCPFVAGLFPPLPEETSKSSKFSSIGSRFKVLSSVILVAIGVDFT
;
A
#
# COMPACT_ATOMS: atom_id res chain seq x y z
N MET A 1 33.31 11.94 3.42
CA MET A 1 33.86 11.90 2.05
C MET A 1 35.14 11.10 2.09
N GLY A 2 35.15 9.90 1.48
CA GLY A 2 36.36 9.10 1.38
C GLY A 2 37.45 9.87 0.62
N THR A 3 38.72 9.64 0.96
CA THR A 3 39.87 10.16 0.24
C THR A 3 39.66 10.02 -1.26
N PRO A 4 39.88 11.06 -2.09
CA PRO A 4 39.74 10.96 -3.53
C PRO A 4 40.64 9.83 -4.04
N VAL A 5 40.04 8.77 -4.55
CA VAL A 5 40.80 7.67 -5.15
C VAL A 5 41.43 8.20 -6.43
N ASN A 6 42.77 8.19 -6.49
CA ASN A 6 43.49 8.61 -7.68
C ASN A 6 43.26 7.59 -8.79
N ILE A 7 42.38 7.93 -9.73
CA ILE A 7 42.17 7.13 -10.95
C ILE A 7 43.33 7.44 -11.89
N ASN A 8 44.08 6.41 -12.28
CA ASN A 8 45.20 6.46 -13.17
C ASN A 8 44.97 5.59 -14.41
N VAL A 9 45.82 5.75 -15.43
CA VAL A 9 45.83 4.85 -16.57
C VAL A 9 46.09 3.41 -16.07
N GLY A 10 45.24 2.47 -16.49
CA GLY A 10 45.23 1.10 -16.02
C GLY A 10 44.26 0.82 -14.87
N SER A 11 43.68 1.84 -14.24
CA SER A 11 42.67 1.64 -13.19
C SER A 11 41.41 0.99 -13.74
N HIS A 12 40.86 0.02 -13.00
CA HIS A 12 39.53 -0.54 -13.27
C HIS A 12 38.47 0.39 -12.68
N VAL A 13 37.46 0.70 -13.49
CA VAL A 13 36.44 1.71 -13.15
C VAL A 13 35.06 1.27 -13.64
N TRP A 14 34.04 1.93 -13.08
CA TRP A 14 32.66 1.89 -13.55
C TRP A 14 32.34 3.20 -14.26
N VAL A 15 31.64 3.10 -15.38
CA VAL A 15 31.10 4.23 -16.14
C VAL A 15 29.62 4.02 -16.41
N GLU A 16 28.83 5.10 -16.40
CA GLU A 16 27.40 5.04 -16.65
C GLU A 16 27.11 4.57 -18.08
N ASP A 17 26.15 3.65 -18.21
CA ASP A 17 25.69 3.11 -19.50
C ASP A 17 24.16 3.20 -19.59
N PRO A 18 23.61 3.78 -20.66
CA PRO A 18 22.17 3.98 -20.82
C PRO A 18 21.34 2.68 -20.87
N GLY A 19 21.98 1.54 -21.21
CA GLY A 19 21.29 0.27 -21.39
C GLY A 19 21.31 -0.63 -20.15
N ILE A 20 22.38 -0.56 -19.37
CA ILE A 20 22.61 -1.47 -18.21
C ILE A 20 22.99 -0.72 -16.92
N ALA A 21 22.70 0.59 -16.87
CA ALA A 21 23.04 1.54 -15.82
C ALA A 21 24.57 1.75 -15.65
N TRP A 22 25.33 0.69 -15.35
CA TRP A 22 26.79 0.78 -15.14
C TRP A 22 27.51 -0.34 -15.88
N ILE A 23 28.59 0.03 -16.58
CA ILE A 23 29.51 -0.92 -17.21
C ILE A 23 30.92 -0.73 -16.67
N ASP A 24 31.62 -1.82 -16.49
CA ASP A 24 33.00 -1.78 -16.06
C ASP A 24 33.98 -1.69 -17.24
N GLY A 25 35.15 -1.16 -16.96
CA GLY A 25 36.21 -1.03 -17.95
C GLY A 25 37.54 -0.64 -17.32
N GLN A 26 38.55 -0.48 -18.18
CA GLN A 26 39.88 -0.06 -17.77
C GLN A 26 40.23 1.30 -18.41
N VAL A 27 40.79 2.20 -17.64
CA VAL A 27 41.26 3.49 -18.12
C VAL A 27 42.45 3.31 -19.05
N SER A 28 42.28 3.64 -20.33
CA SER A 28 43.33 3.54 -21.35
C SER A 28 44.15 4.84 -21.48
N LYS A 29 43.52 6.00 -21.25
CA LYS A 29 44.16 7.32 -21.36
C LYS A 29 43.44 8.35 -20.50
N ILE A 30 44.20 9.32 -19.98
CA ILE A 30 43.66 10.47 -19.26
C ILE A 30 44.12 11.76 -19.98
N ASN A 31 43.16 12.63 -20.33
CA ASN A 31 43.39 13.93 -20.95
C ASN A 31 42.75 15.02 -20.08
N GLY A 32 43.53 15.59 -19.18
CA GLY A 32 43.01 16.62 -18.26
C GLY A 32 41.99 16.03 -17.30
N GLN A 33 40.72 16.44 -17.38
CA GLN A 33 39.63 15.94 -16.55
C GLN A 33 38.79 14.83 -17.21
N GLU A 34 39.17 14.38 -18.40
CA GLU A 34 38.49 13.30 -19.13
C GLU A 34 39.35 12.06 -19.19
N ALA A 35 38.72 10.90 -19.04
CA ALA A 35 39.33 9.60 -19.17
C ALA A 35 38.72 8.84 -20.36
N GLU A 36 39.57 8.21 -21.15
CA GLU A 36 39.18 7.21 -22.16
C GLU A 36 39.17 5.84 -21.50
N ILE A 37 38.06 5.15 -21.55
CA ILE A 37 37.81 3.89 -20.87
C ILE A 37 37.53 2.82 -21.94
N GLN A 38 38.26 1.72 -21.88
CA GLN A 38 37.98 0.52 -22.66
C GLN A 38 37.04 -0.35 -21.82
N THR A 39 35.79 -0.42 -22.21
CA THR A 39 34.75 -1.19 -21.50
C THR A 39 34.88 -2.67 -21.78
N THR A 40 34.33 -3.51 -20.91
CA THR A 40 34.41 -4.98 -21.02
C THR A 40 33.67 -5.54 -22.24
N ASP A 41 32.68 -4.79 -22.78
CA ASP A 41 32.02 -5.16 -24.04
C ASP A 41 32.78 -4.70 -25.31
N GLY A 42 33.96 -4.12 -25.15
CA GLY A 42 34.84 -3.71 -26.24
C GLY A 42 34.61 -2.29 -26.77
N ARG A 43 33.69 -1.52 -26.21
CA ARG A 43 33.47 -0.12 -26.58
C ARG A 43 34.53 0.79 -25.95
N LYS A 44 34.74 1.93 -26.56
CA LYS A 44 35.52 3.02 -25.99
C LYS A 44 34.58 4.14 -25.59
N VAL A 45 34.66 4.54 -24.32
CA VAL A 45 33.86 5.60 -23.73
C VAL A 45 34.80 6.69 -23.22
N VAL A 46 34.46 7.94 -23.47
CA VAL A 46 35.17 9.11 -22.91
C VAL A 46 34.23 9.77 -21.91
N GLU A 47 34.63 9.86 -20.65
CA GLU A 47 33.81 10.43 -19.59
C GLU A 47 34.68 11.27 -18.63
N ASN A 48 34.05 12.20 -17.93
CA ASN A 48 34.71 13.05 -16.94
C ASN A 48 35.10 12.22 -15.70
N LEU A 49 36.31 12.45 -15.19
CA LEU A 49 36.82 11.77 -13.99
C LEU A 49 35.88 11.87 -12.77
N SER A 50 35.07 12.91 -12.69
CA SER A 50 34.09 13.09 -11.61
C SER A 50 32.86 12.17 -11.72
N LYS A 51 32.65 11.54 -12.87
CA LYS A 51 31.51 10.67 -13.16
C LYS A 51 31.88 9.19 -13.29
N ILE A 52 33.12 8.85 -13.05
CA ILE A 52 33.59 7.47 -13.04
C ILE A 52 33.94 7.04 -11.62
N TYR A 53 33.71 5.77 -11.32
CA TYR A 53 33.90 5.20 -9.99
C TYR A 53 34.92 4.08 -10.02
N PRO A 54 35.78 3.96 -8.99
CA PRO A 54 36.77 2.87 -8.94
C PRO A 54 36.06 1.52 -8.78
N LYS A 55 36.57 0.49 -9.49
CA LYS A 55 36.11 -0.87 -9.32
C LYS A 55 37.07 -1.65 -8.44
N ASP A 56 36.54 -2.33 -7.42
CA ASP A 56 37.31 -3.27 -6.62
C ASP A 56 37.50 -4.57 -7.39
N VAL A 57 38.74 -4.86 -7.77
CA VAL A 57 39.11 -6.09 -8.49
C VAL A 57 39.42 -7.25 -7.55
N GLU A 58 39.58 -6.97 -6.25
CA GLU A 58 39.86 -7.97 -5.20
C GLU A 58 38.58 -8.35 -4.42
N ALA A 59 37.41 -7.83 -4.84
CA ALA A 59 36.15 -8.14 -4.20
C ALA A 59 35.88 -9.66 -4.18
N PRO A 60 35.30 -10.20 -3.08
CA PRO A 60 34.98 -11.61 -2.99
C PRO A 60 34.05 -12.05 -4.13
N ALA A 61 34.31 -13.21 -4.73
CA ALA A 61 33.51 -13.73 -5.85
C ALA A 61 32.02 -13.93 -5.50
N GLY A 62 31.70 -14.20 -4.23
CA GLY A 62 30.30 -14.30 -3.73
C GLY A 62 29.71 -12.99 -3.22
N GLY A 63 30.41 -11.88 -3.38
CA GLY A 63 30.02 -10.62 -2.77
C GLY A 63 30.22 -10.60 -1.24
N VAL A 64 29.85 -9.48 -0.61
CA VAL A 64 29.87 -9.32 0.85
C VAL A 64 28.45 -9.36 1.39
N ASP A 65 28.27 -9.94 2.56
CA ASP A 65 27.00 -10.05 3.28
C ASP A 65 26.57 -8.74 3.97
N ASP A 66 27.52 -7.84 4.23
CA ASP A 66 27.28 -6.50 4.74
C ASP A 66 28.03 -5.47 3.87
N MET A 67 27.30 -4.60 3.21
CA MET A 67 27.86 -3.63 2.26
C MET A 67 28.69 -2.55 2.91
N THR A 68 28.63 -2.39 4.25
CA THR A 68 29.59 -1.52 4.96
C THR A 68 31.03 -2.05 4.87
N LYS A 69 31.23 -3.32 4.49
CA LYS A 69 32.53 -3.95 4.28
C LYS A 69 33.09 -3.77 2.85
N LEU A 70 32.31 -3.12 1.95
CA LEU A 70 32.79 -2.84 0.58
C LEU A 70 33.95 -1.85 0.61
N SER A 71 34.97 -2.11 -0.20
CA SER A 71 36.13 -1.21 -0.35
C SER A 71 35.73 0.16 -0.86
N TYR A 72 34.72 0.21 -1.72
CA TYR A 72 34.14 1.44 -2.27
C TYR A 72 32.62 1.40 -2.14
N LEU A 73 32.09 2.26 -1.28
CA LEU A 73 30.64 2.40 -1.03
C LEU A 73 30.05 3.47 -1.95
N HIS A 74 29.83 3.10 -3.21
CA HIS A 74 29.18 3.92 -4.23
C HIS A 74 28.18 3.07 -5.00
N GLU A 75 27.29 3.72 -5.76
CA GLU A 75 26.16 3.08 -6.43
C GLU A 75 26.56 1.85 -7.27
N PRO A 76 27.52 1.90 -8.24
CA PRO A 76 27.86 0.72 -9.03
C PRO A 76 28.45 -0.43 -8.19
N GLY A 77 29.20 -0.13 -7.12
CA GLY A 77 29.70 -1.15 -6.21
C GLY A 77 28.61 -1.86 -5.43
N VAL A 78 27.63 -1.10 -4.94
CA VAL A 78 26.43 -1.62 -4.25
C VAL A 78 25.61 -2.50 -5.20
N LEU A 79 25.31 -2.01 -6.41
CA LEU A 79 24.54 -2.75 -7.40
C LEU A 79 25.25 -4.04 -7.83
N GLN A 80 26.57 -4.00 -8.03
CA GLN A 80 27.37 -5.18 -8.37
C GLN A 80 27.33 -6.24 -7.25
N ASN A 81 27.48 -5.82 -5.99
CA ASN A 81 27.41 -6.72 -4.85
C ASN A 81 26.03 -7.40 -4.75
N LEU A 82 24.96 -6.62 -4.87
CA LEU A 82 23.59 -7.13 -4.85
C LEU A 82 23.32 -8.09 -6.01
N LYS A 83 23.83 -7.77 -7.23
CA LYS A 83 23.69 -8.63 -8.40
C LYS A 83 24.37 -9.98 -8.20
N ILE A 84 25.64 -10.00 -7.73
CA ILE A 84 26.38 -11.23 -7.46
C ILE A 84 25.63 -12.11 -6.46
N ARG A 85 25.17 -11.53 -5.37
CA ARG A 85 24.42 -12.26 -4.34
C ARG A 85 23.10 -12.79 -4.86
N TYR A 86 22.37 -11.98 -5.63
CA TYR A 86 21.10 -12.37 -6.25
C TYR A 86 21.27 -13.60 -7.18
N GLU A 87 22.32 -13.62 -8.02
CA GLU A 87 22.64 -14.75 -8.90
C GLU A 87 22.94 -16.05 -8.12
N LEU A 88 23.36 -15.93 -6.86
CA LEU A 88 23.57 -17.05 -5.93
C LEU A 88 22.32 -17.40 -5.10
N ASN A 89 21.18 -16.74 -5.32
CA ASN A 89 19.96 -16.80 -4.50
C ASN A 89 20.16 -16.30 -3.06
N GLU A 90 21.21 -15.52 -2.80
CA GLU A 90 21.44 -14.82 -1.53
C GLU A 90 20.68 -13.50 -1.55
N ILE A 91 19.34 -13.59 -1.40
CA ILE A 91 18.42 -12.45 -1.58
C ILE A 91 18.47 -11.39 -0.48
N TYR A 92 19.14 -11.67 0.62
CA TYR A 92 19.29 -10.77 1.76
C TYR A 92 20.72 -10.26 1.90
N THR A 93 20.87 -8.96 2.13
CA THR A 93 22.18 -8.32 2.31
C THR A 93 22.06 -7.21 3.36
N TYR A 94 22.98 -7.12 4.31
CA TYR A 94 23.00 -6.01 5.26
C TYR A 94 23.64 -4.76 4.68
N THR A 95 23.22 -3.62 5.20
CA THR A 95 23.95 -2.35 5.20
C THR A 95 23.94 -1.83 6.64
N GLY A 96 24.87 -2.28 7.45
CA GLY A 96 24.83 -2.08 8.90
C GLY A 96 23.56 -2.68 9.52
N ASN A 97 22.74 -1.86 10.15
CA ASN A 97 21.49 -2.29 10.81
C ASN A 97 20.29 -2.42 9.85
N ILE A 98 20.47 -2.12 8.57
CA ILE A 98 19.41 -2.19 7.57
C ILE A 98 19.55 -3.50 6.79
N LEU A 99 18.45 -4.24 6.65
CA LEU A 99 18.37 -5.41 5.79
C LEU A 99 17.80 -5.01 4.43
N ILE A 100 18.55 -5.27 3.38
CA ILE A 100 18.08 -5.18 1.99
C ILE A 100 17.61 -6.57 1.56
N ALA A 101 16.39 -6.67 1.06
CA ALA A 101 15.81 -7.88 0.52
C ALA A 101 15.46 -7.67 -0.96
N ILE A 102 15.85 -8.59 -1.83
CA ILE A 102 15.53 -8.55 -3.25
C ILE A 102 14.53 -9.66 -3.56
N ASN A 103 13.45 -9.31 -4.27
CA ASN A 103 12.44 -10.29 -4.66
C ASN A 103 13.05 -11.30 -5.65
N PRO A 104 13.12 -12.60 -5.31
CA PRO A 104 13.71 -13.61 -6.19
C PRO A 104 12.78 -14.03 -7.33
N PHE A 105 11.52 -13.58 -7.37
CA PHE A 105 10.46 -14.02 -8.30
C PHE A 105 10.30 -15.56 -8.39
N GLN A 106 10.76 -16.27 -7.37
CA GLN A 106 10.65 -17.72 -7.21
C GLN A 106 10.50 -18.11 -5.74
N ARG A 107 10.04 -19.32 -5.48
CA ARG A 107 9.94 -19.85 -4.12
C ARG A 107 11.28 -20.39 -3.66
N LEU A 108 11.74 -19.97 -2.49
CA LEU A 108 12.95 -20.44 -1.80
C LEU A 108 12.58 -21.02 -0.43
N PRO A 109 11.86 -22.15 -0.37
CA PRO A 109 11.29 -22.66 0.88
C PRO A 109 12.34 -23.03 1.92
N HIS A 110 13.54 -23.40 1.52
CA HIS A 110 14.66 -23.72 2.39
C HIS A 110 15.12 -22.54 3.27
N LEU A 111 14.80 -21.29 2.89
CA LEU A 111 15.13 -20.12 3.69
C LEU A 111 14.17 -19.90 4.86
N TYR A 112 12.99 -20.53 4.86
CA TYR A 112 11.90 -20.17 5.79
C TYR A 112 11.35 -21.35 6.58
N ASP A 113 12.01 -22.49 6.57
CA ASP A 113 11.59 -23.68 7.29
C ASP A 113 11.85 -23.57 8.81
N ALA A 114 11.32 -24.52 9.57
CA ALA A 114 11.46 -24.57 11.02
C ALA A 114 12.93 -24.71 11.46
N HIS A 115 13.77 -25.36 10.65
CA HIS A 115 15.20 -25.50 10.91
C HIS A 115 15.90 -24.14 10.89
N MET A 116 15.62 -23.33 9.85
CA MET A 116 16.15 -21.97 9.74
C MET A 116 15.66 -21.10 10.90
N MET A 117 14.36 -21.17 11.28
CA MET A 117 13.85 -20.44 12.44
C MET A 117 14.63 -20.79 13.72
N GLN A 118 14.92 -22.07 13.93
CA GLN A 118 15.67 -22.52 15.11
C GLN A 118 17.13 -22.06 15.10
N GLN A 119 17.77 -21.96 13.93
CA GLN A 119 19.16 -21.47 13.82
C GLN A 119 19.27 -19.98 14.20
N TYR A 120 18.33 -19.14 13.75
CA TYR A 120 18.36 -17.70 14.04
C TYR A 120 17.91 -17.35 15.46
N LYS A 121 17.22 -18.27 16.15
CA LYS A 121 16.72 -18.02 17.50
C LYS A 121 17.87 -17.79 18.49
N GLY A 122 17.99 -16.55 18.95
CA GLY A 122 19.01 -16.12 19.91
C GLY A 122 20.42 -15.99 19.36
N ALA A 123 20.62 -16.16 18.04
CA ALA A 123 21.92 -15.95 17.42
C ALA A 123 22.32 -14.45 17.46
N PRO A 124 23.60 -14.14 17.71
CA PRO A 124 24.09 -12.78 17.63
C PRO A 124 23.88 -12.19 16.22
N PHE A 125 23.53 -10.91 16.14
CA PHE A 125 23.37 -10.22 14.85
C PHE A 125 24.68 -10.22 14.06
N GLY A 126 24.63 -10.64 12.79
CA GLY A 126 25.79 -10.71 11.90
C GLY A 126 26.66 -11.98 12.04
N GLU A 127 26.35 -12.90 12.95
CA GLU A 127 27.04 -14.22 13.03
C GLU A 127 26.58 -15.17 11.91
N LEU A 128 25.28 -15.15 11.61
CA LEU A 128 24.70 -15.91 10.49
C LEU A 128 24.50 -15.02 9.27
N SER A 129 24.24 -15.64 8.10
CA SER A 129 23.92 -14.93 6.87
C SER A 129 22.77 -13.93 7.06
N PRO A 130 22.75 -12.79 6.33
CA PRO A 130 21.65 -11.83 6.41
C PRO A 130 20.30 -12.52 6.19
N HIS A 131 19.35 -12.23 7.07
CA HIS A 131 18.02 -12.83 7.01
C HIS A 131 16.98 -12.00 7.74
N VAL A 132 15.75 -12.04 7.27
CA VAL A 132 14.61 -11.37 7.91
C VAL A 132 14.35 -11.89 9.33
N PHE A 133 14.65 -13.15 9.62
CA PHE A 133 14.53 -13.72 10.96
C PHE A 133 15.51 -13.10 11.96
N ALA A 134 16.73 -12.75 11.52
CA ALA A 134 17.68 -12.05 12.38
C ALA A 134 17.16 -10.68 12.81
N VAL A 135 16.52 -9.94 11.90
CA VAL A 135 15.89 -8.63 12.19
C VAL A 135 14.76 -8.79 13.23
N ALA A 136 13.90 -9.78 13.04
CA ALA A 136 12.80 -10.06 13.98
C ALA A 136 13.32 -10.54 15.36
N ASP A 137 14.39 -11.33 15.38
CA ASP A 137 15.01 -11.81 16.62
C ASP A 137 15.65 -10.67 17.42
N VAL A 138 16.32 -9.74 16.75
CA VAL A 138 16.88 -8.52 17.37
C VAL A 138 15.75 -7.68 17.99
N ALA A 139 14.66 -7.45 17.25
CA ALA A 139 13.50 -6.71 17.75
C ALA A 139 12.89 -7.39 18.99
N TYR A 140 12.73 -8.70 18.93
CA TYR A 140 12.17 -9.49 20.03
C TYR A 140 13.06 -9.46 21.28
N ARG A 141 14.37 -9.67 21.13
CA ARG A 141 15.31 -9.62 22.25
C ARG A 141 15.43 -8.22 22.84
N ALA A 142 15.48 -7.18 22.01
CA ALA A 142 15.50 -5.80 22.49
C ALA A 142 14.23 -5.49 23.31
N MET A 143 13.07 -5.91 22.84
CA MET A 143 11.80 -5.76 23.57
C MET A 143 11.85 -6.47 24.94
N ILE A 144 12.34 -7.71 25.02
CA ILE A 144 12.41 -8.49 26.27
C ILE A 144 13.41 -7.87 27.24
N ASN A 145 14.62 -7.50 26.76
CA ASN A 145 15.71 -7.05 27.61
C ASN A 145 15.54 -5.61 28.10
N GLU A 146 15.03 -4.74 27.23
CA GLU A 146 14.88 -3.30 27.53
C GLU A 146 13.48 -2.95 28.04
N GLY A 147 12.50 -3.85 27.90
CA GLY A 147 11.10 -3.59 28.25
C GLY A 147 10.45 -2.51 27.38
N LYS A 148 11.00 -2.29 26.18
CA LYS A 148 10.53 -1.26 25.24
C LYS A 148 9.90 -1.91 23.99
N SER A 149 8.80 -1.32 23.54
CA SER A 149 8.17 -1.73 22.28
C SER A 149 9.02 -1.38 21.08
N ASN A 150 9.01 -2.25 20.07
CA ASN A 150 9.76 -2.09 18.83
C ASN A 150 8.82 -2.05 17.62
N SER A 151 9.30 -1.46 16.53
CA SER A 151 8.63 -1.49 15.23
C SER A 151 9.58 -1.93 14.15
N ILE A 152 9.07 -2.77 13.24
CA ILE A 152 9.77 -3.18 12.03
C ILE A 152 9.06 -2.49 10.85
N LEU A 153 9.80 -1.62 10.16
CA LEU A 153 9.33 -0.90 8.99
C LEU A 153 9.79 -1.63 7.74
N VAL A 154 8.82 -2.03 6.92
CA VAL A 154 9.06 -2.69 5.62
C VAL A 154 8.72 -1.70 4.51
N SER A 155 9.73 -1.22 3.79
CA SER A 155 9.57 -0.24 2.71
C SER A 155 10.15 -0.76 1.39
N GLY A 156 9.71 -0.21 0.27
CA GLY A 156 10.18 -0.58 -1.08
C GLY A 156 9.09 -0.33 -2.12
N GLU A 157 9.42 -0.52 -3.39
CA GLU A 157 8.50 -0.32 -4.50
C GLU A 157 7.37 -1.36 -4.56
N SER A 158 6.35 -1.10 -5.39
CA SER A 158 5.28 -2.08 -5.63
C SER A 158 5.84 -3.34 -6.31
N GLY A 159 5.53 -4.53 -5.77
CA GLY A 159 6.05 -5.80 -6.27
C GLY A 159 7.39 -6.24 -5.67
N ALA A 160 8.04 -5.42 -4.84
CA ALA A 160 9.33 -5.74 -4.24
C ALA A 160 9.32 -6.88 -3.20
N GLY A 161 8.14 -7.38 -2.78
CA GLY A 161 8.02 -8.47 -1.81
C GLY A 161 7.73 -8.05 -0.38
N LYS A 162 7.31 -6.79 -0.13
CA LYS A 162 7.01 -6.28 1.22
C LYS A 162 6.04 -7.15 2.01
N THR A 163 4.90 -7.47 1.43
CA THR A 163 3.86 -8.28 2.07
C THR A 163 4.35 -9.69 2.38
N GLU A 164 5.12 -10.31 1.47
CA GLU A 164 5.71 -11.63 1.73
C GLU A 164 6.74 -11.56 2.88
N THR A 165 7.59 -10.54 2.89
CA THR A 165 8.54 -10.32 3.99
C THR A 165 7.81 -10.09 5.33
N THR A 166 6.72 -9.33 5.32
CA THR A 166 5.88 -9.13 6.51
C THR A 166 5.28 -10.45 7.02
N LYS A 167 4.85 -11.34 6.12
CA LYS A 167 4.39 -12.68 6.51
C LYS A 167 5.50 -13.50 7.18
N MET A 168 6.72 -13.48 6.63
CA MET A 168 7.87 -14.19 7.22
C MET A 168 8.25 -13.62 8.59
N LEU A 169 8.22 -12.28 8.77
CA LEU A 169 8.40 -11.63 10.07
C LEU A 169 7.37 -12.10 11.09
N MET A 170 6.09 -12.11 10.72
CA MET A 170 5.01 -12.56 11.60
C MET A 170 5.12 -14.04 11.95
N GLN A 171 5.48 -14.91 10.98
CA GLN A 171 5.71 -16.33 11.22
C GLN A 171 6.84 -16.56 12.22
N TYR A 172 7.94 -15.84 12.09
CA TYR A 172 9.07 -15.96 13.00
C TYR A 172 8.74 -15.43 14.41
N LEU A 173 8.06 -14.29 14.52
CA LEU A 173 7.59 -13.76 15.81
C LEU A 173 6.59 -14.71 16.48
N ALA A 174 5.71 -15.36 15.70
CA ALA A 174 4.82 -16.40 16.17
C ALA A 174 5.60 -17.63 16.66
N PHE A 175 6.67 -18.01 16.00
CA PHE A 175 7.57 -19.09 16.43
C PHE A 175 8.28 -18.76 17.75
N LEU A 176 8.74 -17.51 17.94
CA LEU A 176 9.44 -17.08 19.16
C LEU A 176 8.50 -17.00 20.37
N GLY A 177 7.34 -16.39 20.20
CA GLY A 177 6.38 -16.08 21.26
C GLY A 177 5.18 -17.04 21.35
N GLY A 178 5.12 -18.05 20.48
CA GLY A 178 4.00 -18.98 20.42
C GLY A 178 3.85 -19.85 21.65
N ARG A 179 2.60 -20.14 22.01
CA ARG A 179 2.25 -21.09 23.09
C ARG A 179 2.07 -22.49 22.50
N VAL A 180 2.48 -23.50 23.22
CA VAL A 180 2.07 -24.88 22.90
C VAL A 180 0.55 -24.95 23.07
N ALA A 181 -0.15 -25.22 21.97
CA ALA A 181 -1.61 -25.31 21.96
C ALA A 181 -2.07 -26.42 22.93
N THR A 182 -2.79 -26.01 23.97
CA THR A 182 -3.41 -26.97 24.88
C THR A 182 -4.83 -27.36 24.46
N GLU A 183 -5.58 -26.46 23.83
CA GLU A 183 -6.88 -26.70 23.19
C GLU A 183 -7.33 -25.42 22.43
N GLY A 184 -7.75 -25.56 21.16
CA GLY A 184 -8.37 -24.49 20.39
C GLY A 184 -7.44 -23.73 19.42
N ARG A 185 -7.98 -22.67 18.81
CA ARG A 185 -7.27 -21.78 17.86
C ARG A 185 -6.30 -20.88 18.62
N THR A 186 -5.04 -20.83 18.20
CA THR A 186 -4.04 -19.95 18.82
C THR A 186 -4.09 -18.55 18.21
N VAL A 187 -3.69 -17.53 18.99
CA VAL A 187 -3.58 -16.14 18.52
C VAL A 187 -2.64 -16.06 17.32
N GLU A 188 -1.54 -16.82 17.36
CA GLU A 188 -0.55 -16.88 16.29
C GLU A 188 -1.16 -17.37 14.98
N GLN A 189 -1.97 -18.43 15.04
CA GLN A 189 -2.65 -18.98 13.88
C GLN A 189 -3.67 -17.97 13.32
N GLN A 190 -4.43 -17.31 14.18
CA GLN A 190 -5.41 -16.31 13.75
C GLN A 190 -4.75 -15.09 13.10
N VAL A 191 -3.60 -14.62 13.59
CA VAL A 191 -2.82 -13.54 12.98
C VAL A 191 -2.33 -13.94 11.59
N LEU A 192 -1.82 -15.15 11.42
CA LEU A 192 -1.34 -15.63 10.12
C LEU A 192 -2.49 -15.82 9.12
N GLU A 193 -3.58 -16.45 9.56
CA GLU A 193 -4.76 -16.72 8.73
C GLU A 193 -5.62 -15.47 8.44
N SER A 194 -5.37 -14.36 9.12
CA SER A 194 -5.97 -13.07 8.74
C SER A 194 -5.49 -12.57 7.37
N ASN A 195 -4.26 -12.94 6.94
CA ASN A 195 -3.69 -12.48 5.70
C ASN A 195 -4.49 -12.93 4.45
N PRO A 196 -4.83 -14.21 4.26
CA PRO A 196 -5.65 -14.62 3.11
C PRO A 196 -7.00 -13.89 3.03
N VAL A 197 -7.65 -13.64 4.17
CA VAL A 197 -8.91 -12.88 4.22
C VAL A 197 -8.70 -11.44 3.77
N LEU A 198 -7.71 -10.75 4.36
CA LEU A 198 -7.42 -9.36 4.02
C LEU A 198 -6.93 -9.21 2.57
N GLU A 199 -6.19 -10.19 2.04
CA GLU A 199 -5.74 -10.19 0.64
C GLU A 199 -6.91 -10.37 -0.32
N ALA A 200 -7.85 -11.26 -0.02
CA ALA A 200 -9.03 -11.46 -0.88
C ALA A 200 -9.83 -10.15 -1.04
N PHE A 201 -9.95 -9.34 0.01
CA PHE A 201 -10.76 -8.12 0.03
C PHE A 201 -9.97 -6.82 -0.11
N GLY A 202 -8.66 -6.83 0.05
CA GLY A 202 -7.84 -5.63 0.03
C GLY A 202 -6.73 -5.63 -1.03
N ASN A 203 -6.50 -6.75 -1.73
CA ASN A 203 -5.51 -6.84 -2.79
C ASN A 203 -6.15 -6.96 -4.17
N ALA A 204 -5.39 -6.52 -5.17
CA ALA A 204 -5.78 -6.58 -6.56
C ALA A 204 -4.56 -6.76 -7.46
N LYS A 205 -4.78 -7.24 -8.69
CA LYS A 205 -3.75 -7.18 -9.73
C LYS A 205 -3.59 -5.76 -10.23
N THR A 206 -2.35 -5.28 -10.20
CA THR A 206 -1.91 -4.03 -10.84
C THR A 206 -0.99 -4.35 -12.04
N VAL A 207 -0.58 -3.32 -12.77
CA VAL A 207 0.38 -3.46 -13.88
C VAL A 207 1.68 -4.14 -13.44
N ARG A 208 2.15 -3.87 -12.22
CA ARG A 208 3.44 -4.36 -11.68
C ARG A 208 3.34 -5.62 -10.83
N ASN A 209 2.18 -5.93 -10.26
CA ASN A 209 2.06 -7.00 -9.27
C ASN A 209 0.68 -7.67 -9.35
N ASN A 210 0.67 -9.01 -9.47
CA ASN A 210 -0.57 -9.78 -9.52
C ASN A 210 -1.32 -9.84 -8.18
N ASN A 211 -0.68 -9.49 -7.06
CA ASN A 211 -1.27 -9.47 -5.72
C ASN A 211 -0.84 -8.22 -4.92
N SER A 212 -1.11 -7.04 -5.47
CA SER A 212 -0.77 -5.76 -4.84
C SER A 212 -1.76 -5.42 -3.74
N SER A 213 -1.26 -5.14 -2.54
CA SER A 213 -2.06 -4.59 -1.44
C SER A 213 -2.52 -3.17 -1.79
N ARG A 214 -3.85 -2.95 -1.76
CA ARG A 214 -4.47 -1.64 -2.02
C ARG A 214 -4.90 -0.95 -0.72
N PHE A 215 -4.24 -1.28 0.38
CA PHE A 215 -4.38 -0.68 1.71
C PHE A 215 -3.05 -0.82 2.46
N GLY A 216 -2.82 0.07 3.42
CA GLY A 216 -1.72 -0.07 4.37
C GLY A 216 -2.15 -0.91 5.56
N LYS A 217 -1.25 -1.70 6.12
CA LYS A 217 -1.49 -2.57 7.26
C LYS A 217 -0.41 -2.40 8.32
N PHE A 218 -0.82 -2.18 9.57
CA PHE A 218 0.03 -2.21 10.73
C PHE A 218 -0.45 -3.31 11.68
N VAL A 219 0.40 -4.29 11.92
CA VAL A 219 0.12 -5.41 12.82
C VAL A 219 0.86 -5.19 14.12
N GLU A 220 0.13 -5.04 15.22
CA GLU A 220 0.65 -4.92 16.57
C GLU A 220 0.57 -6.29 17.24
N ILE A 221 1.69 -6.94 17.50
CA ILE A 221 1.76 -8.21 18.24
C ILE A 221 2.11 -7.89 19.69
N GLN A 222 1.24 -8.26 20.62
CA GLN A 222 1.37 -7.99 22.05
C GLN A 222 2.01 -9.18 22.77
N PHE A 223 2.90 -8.89 23.69
CA PHE A 223 3.62 -9.91 24.46
C PHE A 223 3.40 -9.73 25.96
N ASP A 224 3.32 -10.86 26.66
CA ASP A 224 3.31 -10.90 28.12
C ASP A 224 4.73 -10.74 28.71
N LYS A 225 4.84 -10.67 30.02
CA LYS A 225 6.12 -10.51 30.72
C LYS A 225 7.12 -11.66 30.50
N GLN A 226 6.66 -12.79 30.02
CA GLN A 226 7.46 -13.97 29.69
C GLN A 226 7.86 -14.02 28.21
N GLY A 227 7.52 -12.99 27.44
CA GLY A 227 7.76 -12.93 26.01
C GLY A 227 6.84 -13.80 25.16
N ARG A 228 5.70 -14.26 25.71
CA ARG A 228 4.72 -15.04 24.96
C ARG A 228 3.67 -14.12 24.37
N ILE A 229 3.17 -14.44 23.18
CA ILE A 229 2.10 -13.68 22.53
C ILE A 229 0.84 -13.73 23.41
N SER A 230 0.33 -12.56 23.78
CA SER A 230 -0.87 -12.40 24.63
C SER A 230 -2.05 -11.81 23.87
N GLY A 231 -1.83 -11.22 22.70
CA GLY A 231 -2.85 -10.65 21.83
C GLY A 231 -2.24 -10.05 20.57
N ALA A 232 -3.09 -9.61 19.64
CA ALA A 232 -2.65 -8.84 18.51
C ALA A 232 -3.78 -7.92 18.02
N ALA A 233 -3.41 -6.84 17.30
CA ALA A 233 -4.35 -5.95 16.65
C ALA A 233 -3.86 -5.60 15.24
N ILE A 234 -4.78 -5.58 14.29
CA ILE A 234 -4.51 -5.17 12.91
C ILE A 234 -5.19 -3.81 12.70
N ARG A 235 -4.42 -2.83 12.24
CA ARG A 235 -4.93 -1.53 11.80
C ARG A 235 -4.74 -1.39 10.31
N THR A 236 -5.75 -0.94 9.61
CA THR A 236 -5.71 -0.71 8.17
C THR A 236 -5.82 0.77 7.86
N TYR A 237 -5.20 1.18 6.75
CA TYR A 237 -5.13 2.57 6.32
C TYR A 237 -5.40 2.68 4.83
N LEU A 238 -6.17 3.70 4.44
CA LEU A 238 -6.29 4.17 3.06
C LEU A 238 -6.62 3.07 2.03
N LEU A 239 -7.69 2.30 2.26
CA LEU A 239 -8.20 1.38 1.24
C LEU A 239 -8.54 2.16 -0.04
N GLU A 240 -8.06 1.70 -1.19
CA GLU A 240 -8.31 2.29 -2.52
C GLU A 240 -9.77 2.03 -2.96
N ARG A 241 -10.71 2.82 -2.41
CA ARG A 241 -12.15 2.62 -2.61
C ARG A 241 -12.61 2.84 -4.06
N SER A 242 -11.92 3.70 -4.80
CA SER A 242 -12.22 3.97 -6.21
C SER A 242 -12.11 2.73 -7.09
N ARG A 243 -11.23 1.78 -6.75
CA ARG A 243 -11.04 0.52 -7.49
C ARG A 243 -12.30 -0.34 -7.58
N VAL A 244 -13.20 -0.24 -6.61
CA VAL A 244 -14.48 -0.97 -6.63
C VAL A 244 -15.26 -0.68 -7.90
N CYS A 245 -15.25 0.57 -8.36
CA CYS A 245 -16.08 1.05 -9.48
C CYS A 245 -15.27 1.31 -10.76
N GLN A 246 -13.96 1.50 -10.66
CA GLN A 246 -13.13 1.90 -11.78
C GLN A 246 -11.79 1.17 -11.76
N ILE A 247 -11.48 0.49 -12.84
CA ILE A 247 -10.21 -0.20 -13.08
C ILE A 247 -9.66 0.16 -14.46
N SER A 248 -8.35 0.08 -14.62
CA SER A 248 -7.66 0.30 -15.90
C SER A 248 -7.16 -1.04 -16.46
N ASP A 249 -7.15 -1.20 -17.78
CA ASP A 249 -6.53 -2.37 -18.42
C ASP A 249 -4.98 -2.28 -18.33
N PRO A 250 -4.27 -3.35 -17.97
CA PRO A 250 -4.67 -4.74 -17.73
C PRO A 250 -4.84 -5.10 -16.23
N GLU A 251 -5.34 -4.23 -15.40
CA GLU A 251 -5.55 -4.46 -13.98
C GLU A 251 -6.82 -5.26 -13.69
N ARG A 252 -6.95 -5.80 -12.48
CA ARG A 252 -8.17 -6.40 -11.95
C ARG A 252 -8.76 -5.56 -10.81
N ASN A 253 -10.03 -5.70 -10.55
CA ASN A 253 -10.68 -5.27 -9.32
C ASN A 253 -10.19 -6.15 -8.15
N TYR A 254 -10.68 -5.94 -6.94
CA TYR A 254 -10.36 -6.75 -5.77
C TYR A 254 -10.61 -8.24 -6.02
N HIS A 255 -9.75 -9.09 -5.52
CA HIS A 255 -9.79 -10.52 -5.78
C HIS A 255 -11.14 -11.14 -5.41
N CYS A 256 -11.76 -10.74 -4.30
CA CYS A 256 -13.02 -11.29 -3.81
C CYS A 256 -14.14 -11.34 -4.86
N PHE A 257 -14.18 -10.40 -5.80
CA PHE A 257 -15.18 -10.39 -6.88
C PHE A 257 -14.97 -11.56 -7.86
N TYR A 258 -13.72 -11.83 -8.21
CA TYR A 258 -13.39 -12.95 -9.12
C TYR A 258 -13.49 -14.30 -8.41
N LEU A 259 -13.08 -14.36 -7.13
CA LEU A 259 -13.27 -15.55 -6.30
C LEU A 259 -14.74 -15.95 -6.23
N LEU A 260 -15.63 -14.98 -6.00
CA LEU A 260 -17.07 -15.22 -5.94
C LEU A 260 -17.63 -15.67 -7.28
N CYS A 261 -17.17 -15.11 -8.41
CA CYS A 261 -17.57 -15.56 -9.76
C CYS A 261 -17.08 -16.98 -10.08
N ALA A 262 -16.05 -17.48 -9.39
CA ALA A 262 -15.51 -18.83 -9.49
C ALA A 262 -15.99 -19.78 -8.35
N ALA A 263 -16.94 -19.35 -7.53
CA ALA A 263 -17.52 -20.11 -6.44
C ALA A 263 -18.25 -21.38 -6.94
N PRO A 264 -18.60 -22.34 -6.07
CA PRO A 264 -19.42 -23.48 -6.43
C PRO A 264 -20.73 -23.07 -7.11
N GLN A 265 -21.20 -23.91 -8.03
CA GLN A 265 -22.35 -23.61 -8.89
C GLN A 265 -23.61 -23.23 -8.09
N GLU A 266 -23.84 -23.82 -6.95
CA GLU A 266 -24.95 -23.49 -6.05
C GLU A 266 -24.95 -22.03 -5.60
N GLU A 267 -23.78 -21.48 -5.27
CA GLU A 267 -23.64 -20.07 -4.88
C GLU A 267 -23.80 -19.13 -6.07
N ILE A 268 -23.23 -19.51 -7.22
CA ILE A 268 -23.41 -18.76 -8.48
C ILE A 268 -24.89 -18.63 -8.82
N GLU A 269 -25.65 -19.72 -8.74
CA GLU A 269 -27.08 -19.72 -9.00
C GLU A 269 -27.87 -18.94 -7.94
N LYS A 270 -27.52 -19.09 -6.68
CA LYS A 270 -28.12 -18.37 -5.54
C LYS A 270 -28.05 -16.87 -5.70
N TYR A 271 -26.88 -16.35 -6.07
CA TYR A 271 -26.65 -14.92 -6.23
C TYR A 271 -26.85 -14.41 -7.65
N LYS A 272 -27.34 -15.27 -8.57
CA LYS A 272 -27.53 -14.95 -10.00
C LYS A 272 -26.30 -14.35 -10.64
N LEU A 273 -25.14 -14.92 -10.30
CA LEU A 273 -23.84 -14.51 -10.84
C LEU A 273 -23.63 -15.14 -12.21
N GLY A 274 -22.82 -14.50 -13.02
CA GLY A 274 -22.41 -14.98 -14.32
C GLY A 274 -20.89 -14.90 -14.49
N ASN A 275 -20.45 -14.92 -15.74
CA ASN A 275 -19.05 -14.68 -16.06
C ASN A 275 -18.65 -13.27 -15.60
N PRO A 276 -17.43 -13.06 -15.08
CA PRO A 276 -16.90 -11.72 -14.72
C PRO A 276 -17.10 -10.66 -15.82
N LYS A 277 -17.03 -11.06 -17.09
CA LYS A 277 -17.29 -10.19 -18.26
C LYS A 277 -18.68 -9.55 -18.29
N SER A 278 -19.64 -10.12 -17.58
CA SER A 278 -21.01 -9.60 -17.53
C SER A 278 -21.21 -8.47 -16.52
N PHE A 279 -20.22 -8.18 -15.69
CA PHE A 279 -20.31 -7.16 -14.64
C PHE A 279 -19.50 -5.92 -14.98
N HIS A 280 -20.14 -4.75 -14.92
CA HIS A 280 -19.55 -3.48 -15.28
C HIS A 280 -18.28 -3.15 -14.47
N TYR A 281 -18.26 -3.48 -13.18
CA TYR A 281 -17.09 -3.22 -12.33
C TYR A 281 -15.91 -4.17 -12.60
N LEU A 282 -16.08 -5.20 -13.41
CA LEU A 282 -15.01 -6.15 -13.77
C LEU A 282 -14.61 -6.07 -15.24
N ASN A 283 -15.51 -5.65 -16.14
CA ASN A 283 -15.29 -5.69 -17.59
C ASN A 283 -14.67 -4.42 -18.18
N GLN A 284 -14.22 -3.49 -17.35
CA GLN A 284 -13.45 -2.31 -17.75
C GLN A 284 -11.99 -2.66 -18.11
N SER A 285 -11.57 -3.90 -17.82
CA SER A 285 -10.28 -4.47 -18.18
C SER A 285 -10.49 -5.81 -18.89
N ASN A 286 -9.52 -6.20 -19.72
CA ASN A 286 -9.54 -7.49 -20.42
C ASN A 286 -8.85 -8.61 -19.62
N CYS A 287 -8.38 -8.33 -18.41
CA CYS A 287 -7.72 -9.29 -17.54
C CYS A 287 -8.69 -9.91 -16.53
N TYR A 288 -9.14 -11.15 -16.81
CA TYR A 288 -10.06 -11.87 -15.94
C TYR A 288 -9.37 -13.00 -15.18
N ASP A 289 -8.39 -13.65 -15.78
CA ASP A 289 -7.66 -14.78 -15.21
C ASP A 289 -6.21 -14.40 -14.95
N LEU A 290 -5.62 -14.99 -13.92
CA LEU A 290 -4.20 -14.84 -13.59
C LEU A 290 -3.45 -16.14 -13.85
N VAL A 291 -2.34 -16.05 -14.55
CA VAL A 291 -1.51 -17.23 -14.88
C VAL A 291 -1.01 -17.88 -13.59
N GLY A 292 -1.25 -19.17 -13.43
CA GLY A 292 -0.81 -19.95 -12.28
C GLY A 292 -1.66 -19.77 -11.02
N VAL A 293 -2.80 -19.03 -11.09
CA VAL A 293 -3.73 -18.80 -9.97
C VAL A 293 -5.08 -19.39 -10.32
N SER A 294 -5.70 -20.08 -9.37
CA SER A 294 -7.06 -20.61 -9.48
C SER A 294 -8.00 -19.87 -8.54
N ASP A 295 -8.80 -18.97 -9.07
CA ASP A 295 -9.80 -18.22 -8.28
C ASP A 295 -10.77 -19.18 -7.54
N ALA A 296 -11.12 -20.34 -8.12
CA ALA A 296 -11.97 -21.34 -7.47
C ALA A 296 -11.29 -21.99 -6.25
N HIS A 297 -10.00 -22.32 -6.36
CA HIS A 297 -9.22 -22.84 -5.24
C HIS A 297 -9.06 -21.78 -4.14
N ASP A 298 -8.76 -20.55 -4.53
CA ASP A 298 -8.54 -19.44 -3.60
C ASP A 298 -9.84 -19.02 -2.91
N TYR A 299 -11.02 -19.20 -3.57
CA TYR A 299 -12.31 -19.03 -2.91
C TYR A 299 -12.46 -19.97 -1.70
N LEU A 300 -12.18 -21.28 -1.89
CA LEU A 300 -12.27 -22.26 -0.82
C LEU A 300 -11.23 -22.01 0.29
N ALA A 301 -10.01 -21.63 -0.09
CA ALA A 301 -8.97 -21.26 0.85
C ALA A 301 -9.36 -20.03 1.70
N THR A 302 -9.96 -19.02 1.07
CA THR A 302 -10.47 -17.82 1.77
C THR A 302 -11.60 -18.18 2.74
N ARG A 303 -12.55 -19.04 2.34
CA ARG A 303 -13.62 -19.53 3.22
C ARG A 303 -13.08 -20.23 4.47
N ARG A 304 -12.06 -21.08 4.27
CA ARG A 304 -11.39 -21.77 5.38
C ARG A 304 -10.63 -20.78 6.29
N ALA A 305 -9.93 -19.82 5.72
CA ALA A 305 -9.25 -18.78 6.50
C ALA A 305 -10.24 -17.95 7.34
N MET A 306 -11.39 -17.60 6.76
CA MET A 306 -12.49 -16.92 7.47
C MET A 306 -12.98 -17.74 8.67
N GLU A 307 -13.14 -19.05 8.51
CA GLU A 307 -13.52 -19.95 9.62
C GLU A 307 -12.47 -19.91 10.74
N ILE A 308 -11.19 -19.98 10.39
CA ILE A 308 -10.07 -19.97 11.37
C ILE A 308 -10.03 -18.66 12.15
N VAL A 309 -10.25 -17.52 11.49
CA VAL A 309 -10.31 -16.21 12.17
C VAL A 309 -11.66 -15.93 12.84
N GLY A 310 -12.54 -16.92 12.94
CA GLY A 310 -13.76 -16.82 13.74
C GLY A 310 -14.96 -16.18 13.04
N ILE A 311 -14.96 -16.12 11.72
CA ILE A 311 -16.12 -15.69 10.91
C ILE A 311 -16.99 -16.91 10.66
N SER A 312 -18.20 -16.93 11.22
CA SER A 312 -19.14 -18.05 11.08
C SER A 312 -19.68 -18.20 9.65
N ASP A 313 -20.17 -19.41 9.31
CA ASP A 313 -20.75 -19.69 7.98
C ASP A 313 -21.87 -18.70 7.60
N LYS A 314 -22.71 -18.31 8.55
CA LYS A 314 -23.78 -17.31 8.33
C LYS A 314 -23.22 -15.93 8.01
N GLU A 315 -22.15 -15.52 8.69
CA GLU A 315 -21.47 -14.26 8.41
C GLU A 315 -20.76 -14.32 7.05
N GLN A 316 -20.10 -15.45 6.72
CA GLN A 316 -19.48 -15.64 5.41
C GLN A 316 -20.51 -15.55 4.29
N GLU A 317 -21.67 -16.18 4.46
CA GLU A 317 -22.78 -16.08 3.51
C GLU A 317 -23.26 -14.63 3.35
N ALA A 318 -23.40 -13.89 4.44
CA ALA A 318 -23.79 -12.48 4.40
C ALA A 318 -22.73 -11.60 3.70
N ILE A 319 -21.44 -11.86 3.94
CA ILE A 319 -20.32 -11.16 3.28
C ILE A 319 -20.40 -11.36 1.76
N PHE A 320 -20.46 -12.61 1.28
CA PHE A 320 -20.49 -12.88 -0.16
C PHE A 320 -21.79 -12.42 -0.82
N ARG A 321 -22.90 -12.39 -0.09
CA ARG A 321 -24.15 -11.78 -0.55
C ARG A 321 -23.97 -10.27 -0.79
N VAL A 322 -23.28 -9.56 0.10
CA VAL A 322 -22.98 -8.14 -0.07
C VAL A 322 -22.04 -7.92 -1.26
N VAL A 323 -21.02 -8.77 -1.44
CA VAL A 323 -20.12 -8.71 -2.61
C VAL A 323 -20.90 -8.91 -3.92
N ALA A 324 -21.82 -9.88 -3.97
CA ALA A 324 -22.69 -10.11 -5.10
C ALA A 324 -23.62 -8.90 -5.36
N ALA A 325 -24.15 -8.29 -4.30
CA ALA A 325 -24.99 -7.08 -4.41
C ALA A 325 -24.23 -5.93 -5.07
N ILE A 326 -22.95 -5.74 -4.73
CA ILE A 326 -22.11 -4.70 -5.35
C ILE A 326 -21.92 -4.96 -6.84
N LEU A 327 -21.72 -6.22 -7.26
CA LEU A 327 -21.60 -6.57 -8.68
C LEU A 327 -22.89 -6.26 -9.46
N HIS A 328 -24.06 -6.62 -8.91
CA HIS A 328 -25.35 -6.28 -9.52
C HIS A 328 -25.59 -4.77 -9.52
N LEU A 329 -25.25 -4.08 -8.44
CA LEU A 329 -25.36 -2.61 -8.35
C LEU A 329 -24.63 -1.92 -9.49
N GLY A 330 -23.42 -2.36 -9.83
CA GLY A 330 -22.63 -1.82 -10.93
C GLY A 330 -23.28 -1.96 -12.32
N ASN A 331 -24.18 -2.91 -12.48
CA ASN A 331 -24.88 -3.18 -13.75
C ASN A 331 -26.19 -2.37 -13.90
N ILE A 332 -26.54 -1.54 -12.93
CA ILE A 332 -27.71 -0.66 -13.04
C ILE A 332 -27.31 0.55 -13.91
N GLU A 333 -27.74 0.57 -15.14
CA GLU A 333 -27.59 1.70 -16.05
C GLU A 333 -28.81 2.62 -15.95
N PHE A 334 -28.60 3.91 -16.18
CA PHE A 334 -29.64 4.94 -16.09
C PHE A 334 -29.90 5.57 -17.45
N ALA A 335 -31.17 5.86 -17.73
CA ALA A 335 -31.64 6.63 -18.87
C ALA A 335 -32.37 7.89 -18.39
N LYS A 336 -32.54 8.86 -19.27
CA LYS A 336 -33.27 10.09 -19.01
C LYS A 336 -34.72 9.77 -18.67
N GLY A 337 -35.20 10.34 -17.56
CA GLY A 337 -36.60 10.23 -17.15
C GLY A 337 -37.53 11.21 -17.87
N LYS A 338 -38.74 11.37 -17.35
CA LYS A 338 -39.75 12.26 -17.95
C LYS A 338 -39.41 13.75 -17.78
N GLU A 339 -38.77 14.11 -16.70
CA GLU A 339 -38.33 15.48 -16.42
C GLU A 339 -36.94 15.72 -16.99
N ILE A 340 -36.58 17.00 -17.24
CA ILE A 340 -35.31 17.38 -17.89
C ILE A 340 -34.10 16.86 -17.13
N ASP A 341 -34.12 16.93 -15.79
CA ASP A 341 -33.01 16.56 -14.91
C ASP A 341 -33.37 15.30 -14.08
N SER A 342 -34.09 14.33 -14.66
CA SER A 342 -34.45 13.09 -13.99
C SER A 342 -33.85 11.87 -14.67
N SER A 343 -33.72 10.79 -13.90
CA SER A 343 -33.22 9.51 -14.37
C SER A 343 -34.11 8.35 -13.90
N VAL A 344 -34.07 7.28 -14.67
CA VAL A 344 -34.76 6.00 -14.39
C VAL A 344 -33.84 4.85 -14.81
N PRO A 345 -34.00 3.63 -14.28
CA PRO A 345 -33.31 2.46 -14.82
C PRO A 345 -33.57 2.33 -16.34
N LYS A 346 -32.48 2.13 -17.09
CA LYS A 346 -32.47 2.26 -18.57
C LYS A 346 -33.39 1.27 -19.29
N ASP A 347 -33.37 0.03 -18.83
CA ASP A 347 -34.07 -1.10 -19.50
C ASP A 347 -34.42 -2.19 -18.48
N ASP A 348 -35.00 -3.27 -18.97
CA ASP A 348 -35.42 -4.41 -18.13
C ASP A 348 -34.20 -5.13 -17.50
N LYS A 349 -33.03 -5.08 -18.13
CA LYS A 349 -31.80 -5.60 -17.57
C LYS A 349 -31.34 -4.76 -16.36
N ALA A 350 -31.37 -3.44 -16.48
CA ALA A 350 -31.08 -2.54 -15.37
C ALA A 350 -32.06 -2.72 -14.21
N LYS A 351 -33.38 -2.90 -14.51
CA LYS A 351 -34.40 -3.20 -13.50
C LYS A 351 -34.18 -4.55 -12.80
N PHE A 352 -33.77 -5.58 -13.57
CA PHE A 352 -33.40 -6.87 -12.99
C PHE A 352 -32.25 -6.73 -11.98
N HIS A 353 -31.18 -6.01 -12.35
CA HIS A 353 -30.05 -5.79 -11.47
C HIS A 353 -30.41 -4.92 -10.26
N LEU A 354 -31.28 -3.92 -10.41
CA LEU A 354 -31.82 -3.13 -9.31
C LEU A 354 -32.57 -4.02 -8.30
N LYS A 355 -33.46 -4.87 -8.80
CA LYS A 355 -34.21 -5.80 -7.97
C LYS A 355 -33.29 -6.80 -7.27
N MET A 356 -32.32 -7.38 -8.02
CA MET A 356 -31.34 -8.30 -7.43
C MET A 356 -30.53 -7.64 -6.33
N THR A 357 -30.06 -6.41 -6.55
CA THR A 357 -29.33 -5.63 -5.52
C THR A 357 -30.19 -5.43 -4.27
N ALA A 358 -31.45 -5.04 -4.44
CA ALA A 358 -32.37 -4.85 -3.32
C ALA A 358 -32.66 -6.17 -2.58
N ASP A 359 -32.88 -7.27 -3.31
CA ASP A 359 -33.11 -8.60 -2.72
C ASP A 359 -31.88 -9.08 -1.93
N LEU A 360 -30.67 -8.91 -2.47
CA LEU A 360 -29.42 -9.30 -1.82
C LEU A 360 -29.09 -8.44 -0.59
N LEU A 361 -29.36 -7.15 -0.64
CA LEU A 361 -29.22 -6.23 0.50
C LEU A 361 -30.42 -6.28 1.46
N MET A 362 -31.48 -7.00 1.11
CA MET A 362 -32.74 -7.10 1.85
C MET A 362 -33.36 -5.74 2.17
N CYS A 363 -33.31 -4.81 1.22
CA CYS A 363 -33.92 -3.50 1.27
C CYS A 363 -35.08 -3.38 0.26
N ASN A 364 -35.86 -2.30 0.35
CA ASN A 364 -36.94 -2.05 -0.59
C ASN A 364 -36.39 -1.57 -1.93
N ALA A 365 -36.84 -2.19 -3.06
CA ALA A 365 -36.32 -1.87 -4.39
C ALA A 365 -36.69 -0.45 -4.86
N GLU A 366 -37.91 0.04 -4.52
CA GLU A 366 -38.33 1.40 -4.87
C GLU A 366 -37.53 2.44 -4.06
N ALA A 367 -37.26 2.15 -2.78
CA ALA A 367 -36.44 3.00 -1.95
C ALA A 367 -34.97 3.03 -2.45
N LEU A 368 -34.45 1.91 -2.95
CA LEU A 368 -33.13 1.86 -3.58
C LEU A 368 -33.10 2.69 -4.88
N GLU A 369 -34.10 2.57 -5.74
CA GLU A 369 -34.23 3.39 -6.95
C GLU A 369 -34.27 4.90 -6.58
N ASP A 370 -35.09 5.26 -5.60
CA ASP A 370 -35.18 6.64 -5.11
C ASP A 370 -33.83 7.16 -4.55
N ALA A 371 -33.13 6.36 -3.75
CA ALA A 371 -31.82 6.73 -3.20
C ALA A 371 -30.73 6.93 -4.28
N LEU A 372 -30.84 6.22 -5.41
CA LEU A 372 -29.92 6.37 -6.54
C LEU A 372 -30.27 7.53 -7.46
N CYS A 373 -31.58 7.79 -7.69
CA CYS A 373 -32.08 8.73 -8.69
C CYS A 373 -32.47 10.08 -8.12
N LYS A 374 -32.51 10.24 -6.79
CA LYS A 374 -32.93 11.48 -6.11
C LYS A 374 -31.99 11.88 -4.99
N ARG A 375 -31.97 13.15 -4.67
CA ARG A 375 -31.30 13.75 -3.49
C ARG A 375 -32.33 14.44 -2.60
N VAL A 376 -32.18 14.26 -1.31
CA VAL A 376 -33.00 14.92 -0.30
C VAL A 376 -32.22 16.11 0.28
N MET A 377 -32.78 17.28 0.16
CA MET A 377 -32.27 18.50 0.80
C MET A 377 -33.22 18.87 1.93
N ILE A 378 -32.70 18.79 3.14
CA ILE A 378 -33.47 19.19 4.34
C ILE A 378 -33.14 20.66 4.61
N THR A 379 -34.15 21.51 4.45
CA THR A 379 -34.10 22.91 4.89
C THR A 379 -34.89 23.05 6.19
N PRO A 380 -34.71 24.14 6.98
CA PRO A 380 -35.50 24.36 8.19
C PRO A 380 -37.02 24.42 7.94
N GLU A 381 -37.44 24.73 6.71
CA GLU A 381 -38.82 24.97 6.32
C GLU A 381 -39.46 23.77 5.63
N GLU A 382 -38.68 22.98 4.85
CA GLU A 382 -39.21 21.86 4.06
C GLU A 382 -38.14 20.82 3.68
N VAL A 383 -38.61 19.63 3.28
CA VAL A 383 -37.77 18.56 2.70
C VAL A 383 -37.96 18.56 1.19
N ILE A 384 -36.94 18.98 0.47
CA ILE A 384 -36.96 19.06 -1.00
C ILE A 384 -36.31 17.79 -1.59
N LYS A 385 -37.06 17.02 -2.39
CA LYS A 385 -36.54 15.92 -3.18
C LYS A 385 -36.20 16.43 -4.58
N ARG A 386 -34.91 16.41 -4.93
CA ARG A 386 -34.41 16.79 -6.26
C ARG A 386 -34.04 15.54 -7.06
N SER A 387 -34.54 15.43 -8.27
CA SER A 387 -34.15 14.37 -9.21
C SER A 387 -32.69 14.56 -9.67
N LEU A 388 -32.02 13.46 -9.98
CA LEU A 388 -30.67 13.42 -10.54
C LEU A 388 -30.75 13.05 -12.02
N ASP A 389 -29.93 13.68 -12.84
CA ASP A 389 -29.72 13.26 -14.22
C ASP A 389 -28.99 11.89 -14.29
N PRO A 390 -28.97 11.20 -15.44
CA PRO A 390 -28.39 9.86 -15.55
C PRO A 390 -26.92 9.76 -15.14
N GLN A 391 -26.13 10.78 -15.39
CA GLN A 391 -24.71 10.82 -15.00
C GLN A 391 -24.57 10.96 -13.49
N SER A 392 -25.31 11.85 -12.87
CA SER A 392 -25.36 12.04 -11.43
C SER A 392 -25.90 10.80 -10.69
N ALA A 393 -26.88 10.10 -11.28
CA ALA A 393 -27.39 8.83 -10.75
C ALA A 393 -26.30 7.72 -10.80
N ALA A 394 -25.51 7.65 -11.87
CA ALA A 394 -24.38 6.72 -11.95
C ALA A 394 -23.31 7.04 -10.89
N VAL A 395 -22.99 8.31 -10.67
CA VAL A 395 -22.07 8.73 -9.58
C VAL A 395 -22.64 8.34 -8.20
N SER A 396 -23.95 8.50 -8.00
CA SER A 396 -24.63 8.06 -6.76
C SER A 396 -24.53 6.55 -6.55
N ARG A 397 -24.77 5.75 -7.60
CA ARG A 397 -24.62 4.29 -7.62
C ARG A 397 -23.18 3.90 -7.22
N ASP A 398 -22.17 4.48 -7.84
CA ASP A 398 -20.77 4.18 -7.58
C ASP A 398 -20.35 4.63 -6.18
N GLY A 399 -20.90 5.74 -5.69
CA GLY A 399 -20.74 6.18 -4.30
C GLY A 399 -21.28 5.17 -3.29
N LEU A 400 -22.48 4.64 -3.54
CA LEU A 400 -23.08 3.59 -2.72
C LEU A 400 -22.21 2.32 -2.71
N ALA A 401 -21.76 1.85 -3.88
CA ALA A 401 -20.90 0.68 -4.01
C ALA A 401 -19.59 0.84 -3.21
N LYS A 402 -18.92 1.98 -3.34
CA LYS A 402 -17.70 2.30 -2.58
C LYS A 402 -17.96 2.30 -1.07
N THR A 403 -19.06 2.86 -0.65
CA THR A 403 -19.40 2.94 0.77
C THR A 403 -19.71 1.55 1.35
N ILE A 404 -20.50 0.74 0.69
CA ILE A 404 -20.79 -0.63 1.13
C ILE A 404 -19.50 -1.44 1.24
N TYR A 405 -18.63 -1.36 0.23
CA TYR A 405 -17.37 -2.11 0.23
C TYR A 405 -16.43 -1.67 1.35
N SER A 406 -16.27 -0.38 1.56
CA SER A 406 -15.45 0.16 2.65
C SER A 406 -15.94 -0.29 4.02
N ARG A 407 -17.26 -0.24 4.25
CA ARG A 407 -17.87 -0.69 5.52
C ARG A 407 -17.72 -2.20 5.73
N LEU A 408 -17.86 -2.98 4.65
CA LEU A 408 -17.61 -4.41 4.68
C LEU A 408 -16.15 -4.72 5.05
N PHE A 409 -15.20 -4.00 4.46
CA PHE A 409 -13.78 -4.19 4.76
C PHE A 409 -13.44 -3.80 6.20
N ASP A 410 -13.96 -2.67 6.69
CA ASP A 410 -13.80 -2.25 8.09
C ASP A 410 -14.38 -3.30 9.04
N TRP A 411 -15.57 -3.83 8.74
CA TRP A 411 -16.19 -4.90 9.54
C TRP A 411 -15.33 -6.17 9.58
N LEU A 412 -14.72 -6.57 8.44
CA LEU A 412 -13.81 -7.72 8.39
C LEU A 412 -12.60 -7.52 9.33
N VAL A 413 -12.00 -6.33 9.30
CA VAL A 413 -10.87 -5.98 10.18
C VAL A 413 -11.29 -6.02 11.65
N ASP A 414 -12.43 -5.42 11.98
CA ASP A 414 -12.95 -5.39 13.36
C ASP A 414 -13.30 -6.80 13.87
N LYS A 415 -13.86 -7.64 13.00
CA LYS A 415 -14.17 -9.04 13.32
C LYS A 415 -12.91 -9.86 13.58
N ILE A 416 -11.89 -9.71 12.73
CA ILE A 416 -10.59 -10.35 12.92
C ILE A 416 -9.98 -9.90 14.27
N ASN A 417 -9.95 -8.60 14.53
CA ASN A 417 -9.41 -8.06 15.78
C ASN A 417 -10.17 -8.55 17.01
N SER A 418 -11.49 -8.65 16.92
CA SER A 418 -12.32 -9.17 18.02
C SER A 418 -12.07 -10.66 18.28
N SER A 419 -11.81 -11.43 17.22
CA SER A 419 -11.50 -12.85 17.34
C SER A 419 -10.11 -13.11 17.91
N ILE A 420 -9.11 -12.37 17.45
CA ILE A 420 -7.73 -12.46 17.95
C ILE A 420 -7.68 -12.07 19.44
N GLY A 421 -8.35 -10.99 19.79
CA GLY A 421 -8.33 -10.41 21.12
C GLY A 421 -7.07 -9.60 21.41
N GLN A 422 -7.22 -8.60 22.28
CA GLN A 422 -6.12 -7.76 22.75
C GLN A 422 -5.93 -7.97 24.25
N ASP A 423 -4.66 -7.89 24.69
CA ASP A 423 -4.31 -7.92 26.10
C ASP A 423 -4.21 -6.49 26.66
N PRO A 424 -5.17 -6.02 27.48
CA PRO A 424 -5.14 -4.66 28.03
C PRO A 424 -3.98 -4.45 29.02
N ASN A 425 -3.36 -5.52 29.52
CA ASN A 425 -2.25 -5.47 30.46
C ASN A 425 -0.88 -5.53 29.76
N SER A 426 -0.84 -5.80 28.47
CA SER A 426 0.42 -5.82 27.70
C SER A 426 1.04 -4.44 27.69
N LYS A 427 2.34 -4.39 28.00
CA LYS A 427 3.18 -3.18 27.92
C LYS A 427 4.24 -3.29 26.83
N SER A 428 4.42 -4.46 26.26
CA SER A 428 5.43 -4.78 25.27
C SER A 428 4.78 -5.24 23.99
N LEU A 429 5.11 -4.59 22.89
CA LEU A 429 4.60 -4.95 21.56
C LEU A 429 5.70 -4.87 20.50
N ILE A 430 5.54 -5.66 19.45
CA ILE A 430 6.27 -5.49 18.20
C ILE A 430 5.27 -5.14 17.12
N GLY A 431 5.45 -3.96 16.51
CA GLY A 431 4.66 -3.50 15.39
C GLY A 431 5.35 -3.84 14.07
N VAL A 432 4.61 -4.33 13.09
CA VAL A 432 5.11 -4.54 11.72
C VAL A 432 4.26 -3.70 10.77
N LEU A 433 4.88 -2.76 10.09
CA LEU A 433 4.22 -1.89 9.12
C LEU A 433 4.46 -2.40 7.71
N ASP A 434 3.37 -2.80 7.05
CA ASP A 434 3.31 -3.15 5.63
C ASP A 434 2.41 -2.12 4.92
N ILE A 435 3.02 -1.23 4.15
CA ILE A 435 2.30 -0.21 3.42
C ILE A 435 2.71 -0.26 1.94
N TYR A 436 1.83 0.20 1.07
CA TYR A 436 2.14 0.27 -0.36
C TYR A 436 3.39 1.11 -0.62
N GLY A 437 4.20 0.69 -1.59
CA GLY A 437 5.40 1.41 -2.01
C GLY A 437 5.09 2.62 -2.87
N PHE A 438 6.12 3.38 -3.16
CA PHE A 438 6.06 4.51 -4.09
C PHE A 438 5.54 4.05 -5.47
N GLU A 439 4.60 4.79 -6.04
CA GLU A 439 3.98 4.48 -7.32
C GLU A 439 4.18 5.61 -8.33
N SER A 440 4.66 5.25 -9.52
CA SER A 440 4.73 6.14 -10.67
C SER A 440 4.34 5.37 -11.91
N PHE A 441 3.23 5.76 -12.53
CA PHE A 441 2.65 5.16 -13.73
C PHE A 441 2.56 6.19 -14.86
N LYS A 442 2.09 5.77 -16.02
CA LYS A 442 1.75 6.70 -17.13
C LYS A 442 0.62 7.66 -16.74
N THR A 443 -0.33 7.16 -15.93
CA THR A 443 -1.43 7.94 -15.38
C THR A 443 -1.42 7.82 -13.88
N ASN A 444 -1.30 8.95 -13.16
CA ASN A 444 -1.30 8.99 -11.70
C ASN A 444 -2.42 9.91 -11.22
N SER A 445 -3.36 9.36 -10.49
CA SER A 445 -4.50 10.07 -9.96
C SER A 445 -4.35 10.37 -8.45
N PHE A 446 -5.43 10.74 -7.81
CA PHE A 446 -5.47 11.08 -6.38
C PHE A 446 -4.96 9.96 -5.47
N GLU A 447 -5.19 8.70 -5.83
CA GLU A 447 -4.70 7.55 -5.08
C GLU A 447 -3.17 7.50 -5.05
N GLN A 448 -2.50 7.65 -6.22
CA GLN A 448 -1.04 7.68 -6.29
C GLN A 448 -0.47 8.89 -5.54
N PHE A 449 -1.17 10.03 -5.57
CA PHE A 449 -0.79 11.19 -4.79
C PHE A 449 -0.82 10.90 -3.27
N CYS A 450 -1.86 10.26 -2.76
CA CYS A 450 -1.97 9.87 -1.36
C CYS A 450 -0.93 8.80 -0.97
N ILE A 451 -0.71 7.81 -1.84
CA ILE A 451 0.30 6.75 -1.66
C ILE A 451 1.70 7.37 -1.57
N ASN A 452 2.05 8.24 -2.52
CA ASN A 452 3.37 8.86 -2.57
C ASN A 452 3.59 9.85 -1.42
N PHE A 453 2.54 10.57 -1.00
CA PHE A 453 2.61 11.38 0.21
C PHE A 453 2.91 10.54 1.47
N THR A 454 2.30 9.37 1.59
CA THR A 454 2.61 8.46 2.71
C THR A 454 4.06 7.98 2.66
N ASN A 455 4.57 7.65 1.46
CA ASN A 455 5.97 7.27 1.30
C ASN A 455 6.94 8.42 1.59
N GLU A 456 6.59 9.69 1.28
CA GLU A 456 7.35 10.87 1.72
C GLU A 456 7.42 10.97 3.25
N LYS A 457 6.33 10.69 3.96
CA LYS A 457 6.32 10.62 5.42
C LYS A 457 7.25 9.54 5.95
N LEU A 458 7.23 8.36 5.35
CA LEU A 458 8.11 7.26 5.73
C LEU A 458 9.57 7.60 5.45
N GLN A 459 9.88 8.22 4.32
CA GLN A 459 11.24 8.67 4.00
C GLN A 459 11.74 9.72 4.99
N GLN A 460 10.88 10.67 5.39
CA GLN A 460 11.25 11.65 6.42
C GLN A 460 11.53 10.98 7.77
N HIS A 461 10.70 10.01 8.14
CA HIS A 461 10.94 9.24 9.36
C HIS A 461 12.27 8.46 9.31
N PHE A 462 12.57 7.86 8.15
CA PHE A 462 13.86 7.22 7.88
C PHE A 462 15.02 8.22 8.05
N ASN A 463 14.94 9.38 7.42
CA ASN A 463 15.96 10.42 7.48
C ASN A 463 16.21 10.89 8.93
N GLN A 464 15.12 11.07 9.70
CA GLN A 464 15.22 11.45 11.10
C GLN A 464 15.90 10.36 11.94
N HIS A 465 15.53 9.11 11.74
CA HIS A 465 16.04 7.99 12.54
C HIS A 465 17.49 7.65 12.20
N VAL A 466 17.81 7.50 10.91
CA VAL A 466 19.11 6.99 10.44
C VAL A 466 20.17 8.10 10.41
N PHE A 467 19.80 9.33 10.07
CA PHE A 467 20.78 10.42 9.95
C PHE A 467 20.73 11.37 11.14
N LYS A 468 19.57 11.92 11.48
CA LYS A 468 19.50 12.98 12.46
C LYS A 468 19.74 12.48 13.89
N MET A 469 19.01 11.47 14.32
CA MET A 469 19.12 10.94 15.68
C MET A 469 20.50 10.30 15.94
N GLU A 470 21.05 9.58 14.96
CA GLU A 470 22.41 9.01 15.07
C GLU A 470 23.49 10.10 15.22
N GLN A 471 23.40 11.17 14.44
CA GLN A 471 24.35 12.27 14.52
C GLN A 471 24.19 13.09 15.83
N GLU A 472 22.97 13.21 16.35
CA GLU A 472 22.72 13.79 17.67
C GLU A 472 23.35 12.92 18.78
N GLU A 473 23.28 11.60 18.68
CA GLU A 473 23.91 10.69 19.64
C GLU A 473 25.44 10.75 19.56
N TYR A 474 26.04 10.82 18.35
CA TYR A 474 27.49 11.03 18.21
C TYR A 474 27.97 12.31 18.90
N THR A 475 27.18 13.37 18.76
CA THR A 475 27.51 14.65 19.45
C THR A 475 27.40 14.52 20.95
N LYS A 476 26.41 13.82 21.47
CA LYS A 476 26.16 13.60 22.89
C LYS A 476 27.23 12.71 23.52
N GLU A 477 27.69 11.69 22.81
CA GLU A 477 28.75 10.77 23.23
C GLU A 477 30.16 11.32 22.96
N GLU A 478 30.28 12.59 22.52
CA GLU A 478 31.55 13.27 22.21
C GLU A 478 32.44 12.50 21.22
N ILE A 479 31.81 11.77 20.25
CA ILE A 479 32.52 11.05 19.19
C ILE A 479 33.06 12.06 18.19
N ASP A 480 34.33 11.90 17.78
CA ASP A 480 34.94 12.70 16.70
C ASP A 480 34.38 12.23 15.33
N TRP A 481 33.52 13.06 14.73
CA TRP A 481 32.86 12.76 13.46
C TRP A 481 32.65 14.02 12.62
N SER A 482 32.55 13.88 11.31
CA SER A 482 32.17 14.97 10.41
C SER A 482 30.69 14.84 10.03
N TYR A 483 29.96 15.97 10.01
CA TYR A 483 28.55 15.99 9.67
C TYR A 483 28.29 15.35 8.31
N ILE A 484 27.35 14.39 8.29
CA ILE A 484 26.90 13.69 7.08
C ILE A 484 25.68 14.42 6.53
N GLU A 485 25.84 15.03 5.37
CA GLU A 485 24.74 15.68 4.65
C GLU A 485 23.80 14.63 4.08
N PHE A 486 22.51 14.87 4.18
CA PHE A 486 21.45 14.07 3.57
C PHE A 486 20.40 14.98 2.97
N VAL A 487 19.64 14.46 1.99
CA VAL A 487 18.55 15.22 1.35
C VAL A 487 17.32 15.16 2.25
N ASP A 488 17.02 16.29 2.90
CA ASP A 488 15.78 16.44 3.65
C ASP A 488 14.61 16.67 2.71
N ASN A 489 13.54 15.88 2.84
CA ASN A 489 12.32 15.98 2.03
C ASN A 489 11.19 16.76 2.74
N GLN A 490 11.50 17.53 3.78
CA GLN A 490 10.51 18.34 4.48
C GLN A 490 9.84 19.38 3.57
N ASP A 491 10.56 19.88 2.58
CA ASP A 491 10.02 20.80 1.57
C ASP A 491 8.88 20.17 0.73
N VAL A 492 8.98 18.88 0.42
CA VAL A 492 7.91 18.14 -0.28
C VAL A 492 6.71 17.91 0.65
N LEU A 493 6.94 17.57 1.91
CA LEU A 493 5.88 17.41 2.90
C LEU A 493 5.13 18.74 3.12
N ASP A 494 5.84 19.85 3.24
CA ASP A 494 5.24 21.17 3.38
C ASP A 494 4.42 21.55 2.14
N LEU A 495 4.92 21.27 0.93
CA LEU A 495 4.18 21.46 -0.31
C LEU A 495 2.83 20.73 -0.29
N ILE A 496 2.80 19.50 0.22
CA ILE A 496 1.60 18.66 0.20
C ILE A 496 0.64 19.01 1.35
N GLU A 497 1.11 19.06 2.60
CA GLU A 497 0.24 19.06 3.79
C GLU A 497 0.18 20.35 4.60
N LYS A 498 1.03 21.35 4.31
CA LYS A 498 1.09 22.59 5.11
C LYS A 498 -0.29 23.28 5.22
N LYS A 499 -0.66 23.67 6.40
CA LYS A 499 -1.89 24.42 6.67
C LYS A 499 -1.56 25.86 7.13
N PRO A 500 -2.13 26.91 6.51
CA PRO A 500 -2.85 26.90 5.24
C PRO A 500 -1.88 26.82 4.04
N GLY A 501 -2.38 26.43 2.89
CA GLY A 501 -1.70 26.65 1.61
C GLY A 501 -1.00 25.46 0.96
N GLY A 502 -0.90 24.29 1.59
CA GLY A 502 -0.46 23.06 0.93
C GLY A 502 -1.50 22.50 -0.04
N ILE A 503 -1.09 21.58 -0.90
CA ILE A 503 -1.97 21.02 -1.96
C ILE A 503 -3.25 20.43 -1.38
N ILE A 504 -3.17 19.69 -0.26
CA ILE A 504 -4.35 19.09 0.41
C ILE A 504 -5.29 20.19 0.93
N ALA A 505 -4.75 21.24 1.56
CA ALA A 505 -5.55 22.33 2.06
C ALA A 505 -6.28 23.09 0.94
N LEU A 506 -5.62 23.32 -0.20
CA LEU A 506 -6.21 23.92 -1.38
C LEU A 506 -7.26 23.02 -2.05
N LEU A 507 -7.07 21.71 -2.00
CA LEU A 507 -8.04 20.73 -2.49
C LEU A 507 -9.29 20.71 -1.63
N ASP A 508 -9.14 20.72 -0.30
CA ASP A 508 -10.25 20.79 0.64
C ASP A 508 -11.05 22.09 0.45
N GLU A 509 -10.35 23.23 0.31
CA GLU A 509 -10.97 24.51 -0.01
C GLU A 509 -11.78 24.42 -1.32
N ALA A 510 -11.19 23.88 -2.39
CA ALA A 510 -11.86 23.72 -3.67
C ALA A 510 -13.10 22.82 -3.58
N CYS A 511 -13.07 21.77 -2.74
CA CYS A 511 -14.22 20.89 -2.52
C CYS A 511 -15.40 21.58 -1.80
N MET A 512 -15.15 22.61 -1.00
CA MET A 512 -16.18 23.36 -0.30
C MET A 512 -16.96 24.34 -1.21
N PHE A 513 -16.35 24.76 -2.32
CA PHE A 513 -16.98 25.72 -3.22
C PHE A 513 -17.82 25.04 -4.32
N PRO A 514 -19.14 25.32 -4.41
CA PRO A 514 -20.04 24.62 -5.35
C PRO A 514 -19.69 24.79 -6.84
N LYS A 515 -18.95 25.83 -7.19
CA LYS A 515 -18.57 26.15 -8.58
C LYS A 515 -17.11 25.80 -8.90
N SER A 516 -16.40 25.14 -8.02
CA SER A 516 -15.03 24.70 -8.29
C SER A 516 -15.00 23.61 -9.35
N THR A 517 -14.10 23.76 -10.29
CA THR A 517 -13.79 22.79 -11.34
C THR A 517 -12.35 22.32 -11.22
N HIS A 518 -12.01 21.24 -11.88
CA HIS A 518 -10.62 20.73 -11.95
C HIS A 518 -9.66 21.80 -12.48
N GLU A 519 -10.10 22.60 -13.48
CA GLU A 519 -9.29 23.69 -14.04
C GLU A 519 -9.07 24.84 -13.03
N THR A 520 -10.10 25.21 -12.25
CA THR A 520 -9.95 26.26 -11.22
C THR A 520 -9.01 25.81 -10.11
N PHE A 521 -9.10 24.55 -9.71
CA PHE A 521 -8.19 23.96 -8.73
C PHE A 521 -6.73 23.95 -9.26
N ALA A 522 -6.50 23.41 -10.47
CA ALA A 522 -5.18 23.38 -11.08
C ALA A 522 -4.58 24.79 -11.23
N ASN A 523 -5.37 25.77 -11.67
CA ASN A 523 -4.91 27.16 -11.77
C ASN A 523 -4.52 27.73 -10.40
N LYS A 524 -5.25 27.41 -9.34
CA LYS A 524 -4.89 27.80 -7.97
C LYS A 524 -3.54 27.20 -7.56
N LEU A 525 -3.29 25.92 -7.86
CA LEU A 525 -2.00 25.28 -7.61
C LEU A 525 -0.86 25.99 -8.38
N TYR A 526 -1.06 26.27 -9.68
CA TYR A 526 -0.06 26.94 -10.51
C TYR A 526 0.29 28.33 -10.02
N GLN A 527 -0.68 29.08 -9.50
CA GLN A 527 -0.45 30.41 -8.92
C GLN A 527 0.30 30.31 -7.59
N THR A 528 -0.14 29.40 -6.70
CA THR A 528 0.42 29.25 -5.36
C THR A 528 1.85 28.73 -5.39
N PHE A 529 2.14 27.76 -6.25
CA PHE A 529 3.42 27.08 -6.28
C PHE A 529 4.33 27.44 -7.46
N LYS A 530 4.09 28.56 -8.13
CA LYS A 530 4.83 29.02 -9.31
C LYS A 530 6.36 28.97 -9.16
N ASN A 531 6.87 29.27 -7.98
CA ASN A 531 8.29 29.35 -7.67
C ASN A 531 8.80 28.22 -6.77
N HIS A 532 7.97 27.21 -6.52
CA HIS A 532 8.36 26.11 -5.65
C HIS A 532 9.25 25.11 -6.38
N LYS A 533 10.42 24.79 -5.84
CA LYS A 533 11.45 23.93 -6.48
C LYS A 533 10.95 22.50 -6.78
N ARG A 534 10.02 21.99 -5.99
CA ARG A 534 9.48 20.63 -6.10
C ARG A 534 8.20 20.56 -6.92
N PHE A 535 7.68 21.69 -7.41
CA PHE A 535 6.42 21.74 -8.15
C PHE A 535 6.65 22.29 -9.56
N THR A 536 6.19 21.56 -10.58
CA THR A 536 6.31 21.97 -11.98
C THR A 536 4.97 21.86 -12.70
N LYS A 537 4.64 22.91 -13.47
CA LYS A 537 3.50 22.90 -14.39
C LYS A 537 3.94 22.35 -15.75
N PRO A 538 3.33 21.25 -16.26
CA PRO A 538 3.59 20.76 -17.61
C PRO A 538 3.21 21.77 -18.70
N LYS A 539 3.97 21.79 -19.79
CA LYS A 539 3.75 22.77 -20.89
C LYS A 539 2.44 22.55 -21.65
N LEU A 540 2.00 21.31 -21.79
CA LEU A 540 0.88 20.92 -22.67
C LEU A 540 -0.43 20.65 -21.93
N SER A 541 -0.43 20.54 -20.61
CA SER A 541 -1.64 20.27 -19.83
C SER A 541 -2.18 21.53 -19.13
N ARG A 542 -3.50 21.55 -18.94
CA ARG A 542 -4.22 22.61 -18.20
C ARG A 542 -4.58 22.21 -16.77
N THR A 543 -4.51 20.92 -16.46
CA THR A 543 -4.94 20.35 -15.17
C THR A 543 -3.88 19.54 -14.48
N ASP A 544 -2.83 19.10 -15.19
CA ASP A 544 -1.79 18.25 -14.64
C ASP A 544 -0.74 19.06 -13.86
N PHE A 545 -0.11 18.42 -12.90
CA PHE A 545 1.05 18.98 -12.20
C PHE A 545 2.07 17.90 -11.89
N THR A 546 3.34 18.29 -11.79
CA THR A 546 4.44 17.38 -11.44
C THR A 546 5.00 17.74 -10.09
N ILE A 547 5.25 16.73 -9.28
CA ILE A 547 5.99 16.85 -8.01
C ILE A 547 7.30 16.08 -8.13
N SER A 548 8.41 16.71 -7.74
CA SER A 548 9.71 16.07 -7.58
C SER A 548 9.80 15.46 -6.17
N HIS A 549 9.42 14.20 -6.07
CA HIS A 549 9.47 13.40 -4.84
C HIS A 549 10.90 12.94 -4.52
N TYR A 550 11.10 12.34 -3.34
CA TYR A 550 12.38 11.73 -2.97
C TYR A 550 12.81 10.60 -3.93
N ALA A 551 11.84 9.85 -4.46
CA ALA A 551 12.07 8.72 -5.35
C ALA A 551 12.00 9.08 -6.86
N GLY A 552 11.77 10.34 -7.21
CA GLY A 552 11.72 10.82 -8.59
C GLY A 552 10.52 11.73 -8.88
N GLU A 553 10.44 12.19 -10.12
CA GLU A 553 9.36 13.06 -10.57
C GLU A 553 8.11 12.27 -10.96
N VAL A 554 6.95 12.71 -10.48
CA VAL A 554 5.66 12.12 -10.81
C VAL A 554 4.71 13.17 -11.36
N LEU A 555 4.16 12.87 -12.55
CA LEU A 555 3.11 13.67 -13.19
C LEU A 555 1.74 13.18 -12.70
N TYR A 556 0.96 14.08 -12.11
CA TYR A 556 -0.39 13.80 -11.61
C TYR A 556 -1.44 14.44 -12.50
N GLN A 557 -2.46 13.65 -12.89
CA GLN A 557 -3.66 14.11 -13.56
C GLN A 557 -4.70 14.51 -12.51
N SER A 558 -4.98 15.81 -12.35
CA SER A 558 -5.86 16.30 -11.29
C SER A 558 -7.35 16.36 -11.64
N ASP A 559 -7.73 15.90 -12.83
CA ASP A 559 -9.10 15.94 -13.35
C ASP A 559 -10.14 15.22 -12.50
N GLN A 560 -9.73 14.28 -11.64
CA GLN A 560 -10.61 13.56 -10.71
C GLN A 560 -10.35 13.86 -9.22
N PHE A 561 -9.39 14.73 -8.89
CA PHE A 561 -9.01 14.98 -7.49
C PHE A 561 -10.16 15.52 -6.64
N LEU A 562 -10.94 16.46 -7.17
CA LEU A 562 -12.09 17.00 -6.44
C LEU A 562 -13.16 15.93 -6.16
N ASP A 563 -13.49 15.12 -7.17
CA ASP A 563 -14.55 14.13 -7.04
C ASP A 563 -14.13 12.98 -6.12
N LYS A 564 -12.85 12.59 -6.17
CA LYS A 564 -12.29 11.57 -5.29
C LYS A 564 -12.10 12.05 -3.86
N ASN A 565 -11.83 13.34 -3.64
CA ASN A 565 -11.71 13.93 -2.30
C ASN A 565 -13.08 14.26 -1.68
N LYS A 566 -14.13 14.46 -2.51
CA LYS A 566 -15.53 14.64 -2.08
C LYS A 566 -16.20 13.35 -1.65
N ASP A 567 -15.54 12.54 -0.87
CA ASP A 567 -16.04 11.25 -0.45
C ASP A 567 -16.82 11.38 0.87
N TYR A 568 -18.10 11.72 0.77
CA TYR A 568 -19.00 11.82 1.91
C TYR A 568 -20.13 10.79 1.84
N VAL A 569 -20.58 10.36 3.00
CA VAL A 569 -21.72 9.46 3.12
C VAL A 569 -22.98 10.21 2.72
N VAL A 570 -23.73 9.64 1.78
CA VAL A 570 -25.02 10.15 1.35
C VAL A 570 -26.06 9.72 2.38
N PRO A 571 -26.78 10.65 3.04
CA PRO A 571 -27.75 10.30 4.09
C PRO A 571 -28.81 9.29 3.62
N GLU A 572 -29.32 9.44 2.41
CA GLU A 572 -30.32 8.54 1.84
C GLU A 572 -29.82 7.09 1.67
N HIS A 573 -28.52 6.95 1.39
CA HIS A 573 -27.86 5.62 1.33
C HIS A 573 -27.71 5.03 2.73
N GLN A 574 -27.37 5.85 3.70
CA GLN A 574 -27.23 5.44 5.10
C GLN A 574 -28.56 4.96 5.65
N ASP A 575 -29.62 5.75 5.48
CA ASP A 575 -30.96 5.45 5.99
C ASP A 575 -31.53 4.18 5.32
N LEU A 576 -31.33 4.03 4.00
CA LEU A 576 -31.79 2.86 3.25
C LEU A 576 -31.17 1.56 3.78
N LEU A 577 -29.89 1.56 4.14
CA LEU A 577 -29.18 0.36 4.55
C LEU A 577 -29.24 0.11 6.05
N ASP A 578 -29.43 1.13 6.87
CA ASP A 578 -29.80 0.98 8.28
C ASP A 578 -31.14 0.26 8.45
N ASP A 579 -32.11 0.57 7.57
CA ASP A 579 -33.44 -0.06 7.52
C ASP A 579 -33.44 -1.46 6.87
N SER A 580 -32.29 -2.02 6.48
CA SER A 580 -32.22 -3.34 5.89
C SER A 580 -32.74 -4.43 6.83
N LYS A 581 -33.54 -5.35 6.29
CA LYS A 581 -34.00 -6.56 7.00
C LYS A 581 -32.90 -7.58 7.27
N CYS A 582 -31.73 -7.40 6.69
CA CYS A 582 -30.53 -8.18 6.97
C CYS A 582 -29.76 -7.55 8.15
N PRO A 583 -29.70 -8.17 9.33
CA PRO A 583 -28.99 -7.60 10.49
C PRO A 583 -27.51 -7.34 10.20
N PHE A 584 -26.91 -8.12 9.31
CA PHE A 584 -25.53 -7.92 8.89
C PHE A 584 -25.37 -6.62 8.11
N VAL A 585 -26.23 -6.38 7.12
CA VAL A 585 -26.20 -5.16 6.29
C VAL A 585 -26.50 -3.93 7.14
N ALA A 586 -27.57 -3.97 7.95
CA ALA A 586 -27.89 -2.89 8.88
C ALA A 586 -26.74 -2.59 9.85
N GLY A 587 -26.07 -3.62 10.36
CA GLY A 587 -24.88 -3.48 11.23
C GLY A 587 -23.67 -2.83 10.55
N LEU A 588 -23.57 -2.83 9.22
CA LEU A 588 -22.54 -2.07 8.50
C LEU A 588 -22.81 -0.55 8.49
N PHE A 589 -24.04 -0.14 8.76
CA PHE A 589 -24.52 1.24 8.69
C PHE A 589 -25.11 1.71 10.01
N PRO A 590 -24.35 1.68 11.14
CA PRO A 590 -24.88 2.17 12.41
C PRO A 590 -25.25 3.66 12.32
N PRO A 591 -26.25 4.13 13.07
CA PRO A 591 -26.64 5.54 13.12
C PRO A 591 -25.44 6.45 13.34
N LEU A 592 -25.38 7.55 12.60
CA LEU A 592 -24.29 8.54 12.77
C LEU A 592 -24.45 9.25 14.12
N PRO A 593 -23.38 9.42 14.92
CA PRO A 593 -23.44 10.24 16.12
C PRO A 593 -23.83 11.67 15.78
N GLU A 594 -24.74 12.29 16.55
CA GLU A 594 -25.29 13.61 16.29
C GLU A 594 -24.30 14.80 16.21
N GLU A 595 -23.01 14.59 16.51
CA GLU A 595 -22.00 15.67 16.64
C GLU A 595 -20.81 15.63 15.68
N THR A 596 -20.79 14.91 14.58
CA THR A 596 -19.57 14.84 13.73
C THR A 596 -19.63 15.60 12.40
N SER A 597 -20.43 16.64 12.28
CA SER A 597 -20.51 17.43 11.04
C SER A 597 -19.34 18.40 10.77
N LYS A 598 -18.26 18.42 11.56
CA LYS A 598 -17.18 19.43 11.44
C LYS A 598 -15.73 18.96 11.65
N SER A 599 -15.36 17.72 11.44
CA SER A 599 -13.92 17.39 11.41
C SER A 599 -13.56 16.51 10.24
N SER A 600 -12.70 17.01 9.34
CA SER A 600 -12.11 16.22 8.27
C SER A 600 -11.34 15.04 8.87
N LYS A 601 -11.64 13.82 8.44
CA LYS A 601 -10.98 12.58 8.90
C LYS A 601 -9.45 12.55 8.65
N PHE A 602 -8.91 13.50 7.90
CA PHE A 602 -7.47 13.62 7.63
C PHE A 602 -6.64 14.14 8.82
N SER A 603 -7.25 14.83 9.79
CA SER A 603 -6.51 15.33 10.96
C SER A 603 -6.11 14.23 11.96
N SER A 604 -6.65 13.02 11.83
CA SER A 604 -6.38 11.93 12.78
C SER A 604 -5.16 11.06 12.46
N ILE A 605 -4.61 11.16 11.25
CA ILE A 605 -3.46 10.33 10.84
C ILE A 605 -2.17 10.83 11.53
N GLY A 606 -2.01 12.14 11.70
CA GLY A 606 -0.80 12.72 12.32
C GLY A 606 -0.68 12.56 13.84
N SER A 607 -1.80 12.33 14.57
CA SER A 607 -1.79 12.32 16.03
C SER A 607 -1.77 10.94 16.68
N ARG A 608 -1.84 9.84 15.90
CA ARG A 608 -1.91 8.46 16.42
C ARG A 608 -0.61 7.66 16.29
N PHE A 609 0.41 8.16 15.60
CA PHE A 609 1.75 7.59 15.70
C PHE A 609 2.39 8.01 17.03
N LYS A 610 2.12 7.27 18.10
CA LYS A 610 2.99 7.32 19.26
C LYS A 610 4.36 6.81 18.81
N VAL A 611 5.37 7.64 18.96
CA VAL A 611 6.78 7.30 18.71
C VAL A 611 7.08 6.02 19.50
N LEU A 612 7.26 4.92 18.79
CA LEU A 612 7.82 3.70 19.34
C LEU A 612 9.32 3.95 19.52
N SER A 613 9.86 3.57 20.65
CA SER A 613 11.19 3.98 21.10
C SER A 613 12.37 3.37 20.32
N SER A 614 12.11 2.41 19.43
CA SER A 614 13.09 1.86 18.50
C SER A 614 12.43 1.38 17.22
N VAL A 615 13.07 1.64 16.08
CA VAL A 615 12.61 1.24 14.75
C VAL A 615 13.71 0.44 14.09
N ILE A 616 13.39 -0.75 13.61
CA ILE A 616 14.28 -1.58 12.80
C ILE A 616 13.82 -1.51 11.36
N LEU A 617 14.73 -1.20 10.44
CA LEU A 617 14.42 -0.96 9.05
C LEU A 617 14.74 -2.19 8.19
N VAL A 618 13.77 -2.59 7.37
CA VAL A 618 13.95 -3.52 6.27
C VAL A 618 13.66 -2.77 4.98
N ALA A 619 14.69 -2.44 4.22
CA ALA A 619 14.55 -1.87 2.88
C ALA A 619 14.38 -3.00 1.87
N ILE A 620 13.35 -2.96 1.05
CA ILE A 620 13.04 -4.00 0.08
C ILE A 620 12.96 -3.39 -1.31
N GLY A 621 13.73 -3.96 -2.22
CA GLY A 621 13.57 -3.81 -3.65
C GLY A 621 14.62 -2.97 -4.35
N VAL A 622 15.33 -3.62 -5.22
CA VAL A 622 15.94 -3.03 -6.42
C VAL A 622 15.29 -3.76 -7.59
N ASP A 623 14.63 -3.02 -8.48
CA ASP A 623 14.10 -3.57 -9.71
C ASP A 623 15.25 -3.63 -10.72
N PHE A 624 15.66 -4.82 -11.13
CA PHE A 624 16.71 -5.07 -12.11
C PHE A 624 16.15 -5.30 -13.52
N THR A 625 14.91 -4.83 -13.83
CA THR A 625 14.37 -4.94 -15.19
C THR A 625 14.86 -3.87 -16.12
#